data_5d4d8075f2945aa4b1afca216ffb52a1
#
_entry.id   5d4d8075f2945aa4b1afca216ffb52a1
#
_cell.length_a   1.000
_cell.length_b   1.000
_cell.length_c   1.000
_cell.angle_alpha   90.00
_cell.angle_beta   90.00
_cell.angle_gamma   90.00
#
_symmetry.space_group_name_H-M   'P 1'
#
loop_
_entity.id
_entity.type
_entity.pdbx_description
1 polymer ?
#
loop_
_entity_poly.entity_id
_entity_poly.type
_entity_poly.pdbx_seq_one_letter_code
_entity_poly.pdbx_strand_id
1 'polypeptide(L)'
;MMEIPKSFLGYKRENGRVGTRNYVVILPVDDISNACAEAVANNIKGTFAIPHAYGRLQFGADLELFFDTMIGTGKNPNVAACVVIGIEPKWTKRIVDAIAKTGKPVEGFSIEGSGDIKTIMTASKKAQEFSQWASEKQREECPLSDLWISVKCGESDTTSGMAANPAVGNLMDKLEPLGVHLCFGETSELTGAEKVCALRGATQEAQKKFMKTWSDYNDFILKEATNDLSESQPTAGNIAGGLTTIEEKAFGNFQKIGSRKFIDVLTPAEE
;
A
#
# COMPACT_ATOMS: atom_id res chain seq x y z
N MET A 1 6.94 1.11 -33.76
CA MET A 1 6.42 1.05 -32.37
C MET A 1 7.33 0.10 -31.59
N MET A 2 7.82 0.50 -30.42
CA MET A 2 8.51 -0.47 -29.55
C MET A 2 7.51 -1.55 -29.11
N GLU A 3 7.88 -2.81 -29.25
CA GLU A 3 7.08 -3.92 -28.78
C GLU A 3 7.10 -3.92 -27.24
N ILE A 4 5.93 -3.98 -26.61
CA ILE A 4 5.85 -4.03 -25.16
C ILE A 4 6.26 -5.43 -24.71
N PRO A 5 7.23 -5.60 -23.78
CA PRO A 5 7.59 -6.90 -23.27
C PRO A 5 6.38 -7.65 -22.69
N LYS A 6 6.32 -8.96 -22.88
CA LYS A 6 5.23 -9.81 -22.34
C LYS A 6 5.57 -10.40 -20.98
N SER A 7 6.79 -10.23 -20.50
CA SER A 7 7.32 -10.76 -19.25
C SER A 7 8.23 -9.77 -18.55
N PHE A 8 8.49 -10.02 -17.29
CA PHE A 8 9.45 -9.29 -16.47
C PHE A 8 10.24 -10.25 -15.57
N LEU A 9 11.37 -9.79 -15.03
CA LEU A 9 12.14 -10.55 -14.05
C LEU A 9 11.66 -10.25 -12.64
N GLY A 10 11.02 -11.23 -11.99
CA GLY A 10 10.43 -11.13 -10.66
C GLY A 10 10.90 -12.22 -9.70
N TYR A 11 10.59 -12.04 -8.42
CA TYR A 11 10.83 -13.02 -7.36
C TYR A 11 9.53 -13.75 -7.06
N LYS A 12 9.45 -15.02 -7.43
CA LYS A 12 8.31 -15.87 -7.08
C LYS A 12 8.30 -16.17 -5.59
N ARG A 13 7.13 -16.08 -4.99
CA ARG A 13 6.89 -16.38 -3.57
C ARG A 13 6.19 -17.72 -3.42
N GLU A 14 6.28 -18.26 -2.21
CA GLU A 14 5.74 -19.56 -1.84
C GLU A 14 4.22 -19.67 -2.06
N ASN A 15 3.51 -18.55 -1.97
CA ASN A 15 2.07 -18.44 -2.24
C ASN A 15 1.71 -18.16 -3.72
N GLY A 16 2.69 -18.24 -4.63
CA GLY A 16 2.48 -18.01 -6.06
C GLY A 16 2.48 -16.54 -6.50
N ARG A 17 2.47 -15.57 -5.59
CA ARG A 17 2.58 -14.14 -5.94
C ARG A 17 4.01 -13.79 -6.35
N VAL A 18 4.17 -12.70 -7.10
CA VAL A 18 5.47 -12.26 -7.62
C VAL A 18 5.82 -10.87 -7.14
N GLY A 19 7.02 -10.72 -6.58
CA GLY A 19 7.57 -9.42 -6.21
C GLY A 19 8.58 -8.90 -7.23
N THR A 20 8.59 -7.60 -7.47
CA THR A 20 9.63 -6.91 -8.24
C THR A 20 10.85 -6.55 -7.40
N ARG A 21 10.73 -6.68 -6.09
CA ARG A 21 11.76 -6.42 -5.07
C ARG A 21 11.90 -7.62 -4.14
N ASN A 22 12.97 -7.62 -3.34
CA ASN A 22 13.30 -8.72 -2.45
C ASN A 22 13.74 -8.19 -1.07
N TYR A 23 12.92 -7.36 -0.47
CA TYR A 23 13.24 -6.67 0.77
C TYR A 23 13.16 -7.58 1.99
N VAL A 24 14.09 -7.40 2.93
CA VAL A 24 13.95 -7.91 4.30
C VAL A 24 13.55 -6.73 5.18
N VAL A 25 12.34 -6.77 5.74
CA VAL A 25 11.80 -5.66 6.52
C VAL A 25 11.81 -5.96 8.01
N ILE A 26 12.06 -4.92 8.79
CA ILE A 26 11.91 -4.92 10.23
C ILE A 26 10.64 -4.14 10.54
N LEU A 27 9.62 -4.84 10.98
CA LEU A 27 8.27 -4.31 11.14
C LEU A 27 7.98 -4.07 12.63
N PRO A 28 7.98 -2.82 13.11
CA PRO A 28 7.54 -2.52 14.47
C PRO A 28 6.03 -2.68 14.57
N VAL A 29 5.55 -3.26 15.70
CA VAL A 29 4.12 -3.47 15.95
C VAL A 29 3.47 -2.21 16.53
N ASP A 30 4.24 -1.35 17.14
CA ASP A 30 3.79 -0.14 17.82
C ASP A 30 4.86 0.95 17.75
N ASP A 31 4.47 2.17 18.02
CA ASP A 31 5.34 3.36 17.96
C ASP A 31 6.56 3.28 18.89
N ILE A 32 6.46 2.60 20.04
CA ILE A 32 7.57 2.44 20.98
C ILE A 32 8.60 1.46 20.40
N SER A 33 8.17 0.44 19.69
CA SER A 33 9.04 -0.55 19.06
C SER A 33 9.87 0.01 17.89
N ASN A 34 9.58 1.21 17.40
CA ASN A 34 10.31 1.85 16.32
C ASN A 34 11.81 1.92 16.59
N ALA A 35 12.21 2.35 17.78
CA ALA A 35 13.62 2.49 18.12
C ALA A 35 14.38 1.15 18.01
N CYS A 36 13.76 0.05 18.47
CA CYS A 36 14.34 -1.28 18.31
C CYS A 36 14.42 -1.73 16.85
N ALA A 37 13.35 -1.48 16.08
CA ALA A 37 13.31 -1.84 14.66
C ALA A 37 14.36 -1.07 13.85
N GLU A 38 14.48 0.21 14.07
CA GLU A 38 15.50 1.07 13.44
C GLU A 38 16.92 0.68 13.82
N ALA A 39 17.14 0.34 15.10
CA ALA A 39 18.46 -0.15 15.55
C ALA A 39 18.84 -1.45 14.85
N VAL A 40 17.91 -2.40 14.67
CA VAL A 40 18.16 -3.64 13.92
C VAL A 40 18.48 -3.33 12.45
N ALA A 41 17.70 -2.47 11.80
CA ALA A 41 17.94 -2.11 10.41
C ALA A 41 19.26 -1.37 10.21
N ASN A 42 19.67 -0.53 11.15
CA ASN A 42 20.97 0.16 11.12
C ASN A 42 22.14 -0.81 11.30
N ASN A 43 21.95 -1.89 12.07
CA ASN A 43 22.97 -2.90 12.30
C ASN A 43 23.16 -3.84 11.11
N ILE A 44 22.10 -4.14 10.36
CA ILE A 44 22.10 -5.16 9.31
C ILE A 44 21.84 -4.51 7.95
N LYS A 45 22.90 -4.34 7.17
CA LYS A 45 22.80 -3.79 5.82
C LYS A 45 21.92 -4.66 4.92
N GLY A 46 21.09 -4.00 4.10
CA GLY A 46 20.14 -4.68 3.21
C GLY A 46 18.77 -4.95 3.84
N THR A 47 18.60 -4.57 5.10
CA THR A 47 17.30 -4.51 5.77
C THR A 47 16.87 -3.06 6.00
N PHE A 48 15.58 -2.82 6.22
CA PHE A 48 15.10 -1.52 6.64
C PHE A 48 13.86 -1.63 7.52
N ALA A 49 13.74 -0.71 8.47
CA ALA A 49 12.58 -0.59 9.32
C ALA A 49 11.46 0.19 8.62
N ILE A 50 10.22 -0.08 9.01
CA ILE A 50 9.03 0.67 8.60
C ILE A 50 8.43 1.34 9.84
N PRO A 51 9.05 2.40 10.38
CA PRO A 51 8.57 3.08 11.58
C PRO A 51 7.25 3.80 11.30
N HIS A 52 6.40 3.88 12.33
CA HIS A 52 5.11 4.55 12.27
C HIS A 52 4.68 5.04 13.67
N ALA A 53 3.65 5.89 13.72
CA ALA A 53 3.16 6.51 14.96
C ALA A 53 1.95 5.81 15.58
N TYR A 54 1.63 4.58 15.13
CA TYR A 54 0.37 3.88 15.45
C TYR A 54 0.60 2.66 16.36
N GLY A 55 -0.49 1.96 16.70
CA GLY A 55 -0.52 0.67 17.37
C GLY A 55 -1.13 0.74 18.77
N ARG A 56 -0.79 1.73 19.60
CA ARG A 56 -1.22 1.77 21.01
C ARG A 56 -2.52 2.52 21.29
N LEU A 57 -2.95 3.37 20.36
CA LEU A 57 -4.11 4.26 20.55
C LEU A 57 -5.26 3.95 19.59
N GLN A 58 -5.21 2.85 18.87
CA GLN A 58 -6.29 2.36 18.04
C GLN A 58 -7.20 1.42 18.84
N PHE A 59 -8.50 1.47 18.56
CA PHE A 59 -9.52 0.65 19.22
C PHE A 59 -10.55 0.17 18.18
N GLY A 60 -11.22 -0.97 18.48
CA GLY A 60 -12.29 -1.48 17.63
C GLY A 60 -11.87 -1.68 16.17
N ALA A 61 -12.66 -1.16 15.25
CA ALA A 61 -12.42 -1.30 13.81
C ALA A 61 -11.10 -0.65 13.35
N ASP A 62 -10.70 0.45 13.97
CA ASP A 62 -9.45 1.13 13.67
C ASP A 62 -8.22 0.27 14.03
N LEU A 63 -8.30 -0.43 15.17
CA LEU A 63 -7.27 -1.40 15.56
C LEU A 63 -7.20 -2.60 14.61
N GLU A 64 -8.34 -3.12 14.17
CA GLU A 64 -8.36 -4.22 13.19
C GLU A 64 -7.76 -3.77 11.86
N LEU A 65 -8.11 -2.59 11.35
CA LEU A 65 -7.53 -2.02 10.15
C LEU A 65 -6.00 -1.83 10.29
N PHE A 66 -5.54 -1.43 11.48
CA PHE A 66 -4.11 -1.34 11.78
C PHE A 66 -3.43 -2.72 11.65
N PHE A 67 -3.99 -3.77 12.27
CA PHE A 67 -3.43 -5.13 12.14
C PHE A 67 -3.43 -5.61 10.69
N ASP A 68 -4.50 -5.40 9.96
CA ASP A 68 -4.60 -5.78 8.55
C ASP A 68 -3.54 -5.07 7.69
N THR A 69 -3.30 -3.78 7.97
CA THR A 69 -2.25 -3.00 7.31
C THR A 69 -0.85 -3.56 7.59
N MET A 70 -0.55 -3.88 8.86
CA MET A 70 0.74 -4.44 9.25
C MET A 70 0.95 -5.84 8.66
N ILE A 71 -0.07 -6.67 8.72
CA ILE A 71 -0.07 -8.02 8.12
C ILE A 71 0.08 -7.93 6.60
N GLY A 72 -0.68 -7.07 5.94
CA GLY A 72 -0.60 -6.83 4.49
C GLY A 72 0.79 -6.35 4.06
N THR A 73 1.39 -5.45 4.84
CA THR A 73 2.78 -5.00 4.62
C THR A 73 3.76 -6.17 4.67
N GLY A 74 3.67 -7.02 5.70
CA GLY A 74 4.51 -8.22 5.81
C GLY A 74 4.23 -9.25 4.72
N LYS A 75 2.98 -9.44 4.30
CA LYS A 75 2.57 -10.34 3.21
C LYS A 75 2.98 -9.84 1.82
N ASN A 76 3.28 -8.56 1.64
CA ASN A 76 3.58 -7.96 0.35
C ASN A 76 4.61 -8.79 -0.42
N PRO A 77 4.41 -9.13 -1.70
CA PRO A 77 5.35 -9.97 -2.46
C PRO A 77 6.72 -9.31 -2.69
N ASN A 78 6.84 -7.99 -2.54
CA ASN A 78 8.14 -7.30 -2.55
C ASN A 78 8.97 -7.52 -1.28
N VAL A 79 8.35 -8.05 -0.22
CA VAL A 79 9.01 -8.44 1.03
C VAL A 79 9.38 -9.92 0.96
N ALA A 80 10.66 -10.23 1.05
CA ALA A 80 11.17 -11.59 1.05
C ALA A 80 11.02 -12.25 2.42
N ALA A 81 11.38 -11.52 3.47
CA ALA A 81 11.30 -11.99 4.86
C ALA A 81 10.99 -10.81 5.79
N CYS A 82 10.45 -11.12 6.96
CA CYS A 82 10.03 -10.10 7.91
C CYS A 82 10.49 -10.43 9.34
N VAL A 83 11.08 -9.45 10.01
CA VAL A 83 11.32 -9.48 11.47
C VAL A 83 10.31 -8.55 12.10
N VAL A 84 9.45 -9.08 12.98
CA VAL A 84 8.39 -8.33 13.66
C VAL A 84 8.83 -8.03 15.09
N ILE A 85 8.82 -6.76 15.50
CA ILE A 85 9.21 -6.34 16.85
C ILE A 85 8.06 -5.57 17.49
N GLY A 86 7.56 -6.05 18.63
CA GLY A 86 6.51 -5.38 19.39
C GLY A 86 6.83 -5.32 20.88
N ILE A 87 6.12 -4.47 21.60
CA ILE A 87 6.17 -4.49 23.07
C ILE A 87 5.52 -5.78 23.56
N GLU A 88 4.30 -6.03 23.14
CA GLU A 88 3.42 -7.05 23.70
C GLU A 88 3.46 -8.34 22.85
N PRO A 89 3.70 -9.52 23.51
CA PRO A 89 3.88 -10.78 22.79
C PRO A 89 2.68 -11.23 21.94
N LYS A 90 1.44 -10.97 22.38
CA LYS A 90 0.24 -11.45 21.69
C LYS A 90 0.02 -10.73 20.35
N TRP A 91 0.22 -9.42 20.32
CA TRP A 91 0.11 -8.63 19.10
C TRP A 91 1.21 -9.00 18.10
N THR A 92 2.45 -9.13 18.61
CA THR A 92 3.57 -9.61 17.80
C THR A 92 3.26 -10.97 17.19
N LYS A 93 2.78 -11.92 18.02
CA LYS A 93 2.40 -13.26 17.55
C LYS A 93 1.26 -13.23 16.51
N ARG A 94 0.23 -12.39 16.71
CA ARG A 94 -0.89 -12.26 15.76
C ARG A 94 -0.39 -11.91 14.37
N ILE A 95 0.51 -10.94 14.27
CA ILE A 95 1.07 -10.48 12.98
C ILE A 95 1.96 -11.58 12.37
N VAL A 96 2.84 -12.17 13.16
CA VAL A 96 3.72 -13.28 12.73
C VAL A 96 2.92 -14.45 12.19
N ASP A 97 1.92 -14.94 12.94
CA ASP A 97 1.10 -16.08 12.53
C ASP A 97 0.34 -15.82 11.22
N ALA A 98 -0.11 -14.59 11.02
CA ALA A 98 -0.83 -14.22 9.80
C ALA A 98 0.11 -14.10 8.58
N ILE A 99 1.31 -13.57 8.75
CA ILE A 99 2.32 -13.50 7.68
C ILE A 99 2.82 -14.90 7.33
N ALA A 100 3.08 -15.73 8.33
CA ALA A 100 3.58 -17.10 8.15
C ALA A 100 2.67 -17.98 7.26
N LYS A 101 1.35 -17.71 7.25
CA LYS A 101 0.40 -18.42 6.37
C LYS A 101 0.72 -18.28 4.88
N THR A 102 1.49 -17.30 4.47
CA THR A 102 1.96 -17.14 3.09
C THR A 102 3.16 -18.00 2.74
N GLY A 103 3.72 -18.75 3.69
CA GLY A 103 4.97 -19.49 3.54
C GLY A 103 6.24 -18.63 3.68
N LYS A 104 6.09 -17.31 3.85
CA LYS A 104 7.20 -16.36 3.95
C LYS A 104 7.95 -16.54 5.28
N PRO A 105 9.30 -16.51 5.26
CA PRO A 105 10.09 -16.46 6.50
C PRO A 105 9.74 -15.23 7.33
N VAL A 106 9.31 -15.47 8.56
CA VAL A 106 8.96 -14.42 9.52
C VAL A 106 9.31 -14.86 10.93
N GLU A 107 9.84 -13.94 11.74
CA GLU A 107 10.15 -14.17 13.15
C GLU A 107 9.74 -12.96 13.98
N GLY A 108 9.22 -13.22 15.20
CA GLY A 108 8.73 -12.19 16.10
C GLY A 108 9.55 -12.08 17.38
N PHE A 109 9.74 -10.85 17.84
CA PHE A 109 10.45 -10.53 19.06
C PHE A 109 9.64 -9.54 19.90
N SER A 110 9.58 -9.77 21.21
CA SER A 110 8.87 -8.90 22.13
C SER A 110 9.84 -8.26 23.11
N ILE A 111 9.66 -6.97 23.35
CA ILE A 111 10.48 -6.17 24.26
C ILE A 111 10.11 -6.49 25.69
N GLU A 112 8.81 -6.71 25.96
CA GLU A 112 8.33 -7.09 27.29
C GLU A 112 9.03 -8.37 27.78
N GLY A 113 9.54 -8.32 28.99
CA GLY A 113 10.28 -9.43 29.61
C GLY A 113 11.71 -9.67 29.10
N SER A 114 12.09 -9.04 27.97
CA SER A 114 13.44 -9.19 27.39
C SER A 114 14.29 -7.94 27.48
N GLY A 115 13.66 -6.77 27.44
CA GLY A 115 14.33 -5.48 27.29
C GLY A 115 14.74 -5.20 25.85
N ASP A 116 14.98 -3.95 25.55
CA ASP A 116 15.31 -3.44 24.22
C ASP A 116 16.66 -3.98 23.70
N ILE A 117 17.72 -3.92 24.48
CA ILE A 117 19.07 -4.33 24.06
C ILE A 117 19.10 -5.81 23.65
N LYS A 118 18.50 -6.70 24.46
CA LYS A 118 18.45 -8.12 24.14
C LYS A 118 17.58 -8.37 22.90
N THR A 119 16.46 -7.67 22.77
CA THR A 119 15.58 -7.75 21.61
C THR A 119 16.32 -7.31 20.34
N ILE A 120 17.01 -6.18 20.36
CA ILE A 120 17.82 -5.68 19.24
C ILE A 120 18.88 -6.72 18.86
N MET A 121 19.60 -7.28 19.82
CA MET A 121 20.66 -8.26 19.56
C MET A 121 20.11 -9.54 18.90
N THR A 122 19.03 -10.10 19.43
CA THR A 122 18.44 -11.34 18.90
C THR A 122 17.75 -11.14 17.57
N ALA A 123 17.02 -10.05 17.41
CA ALA A 123 16.37 -9.67 16.15
C ALA A 123 17.41 -9.36 15.05
N SER A 124 18.54 -8.71 15.40
CA SER A 124 19.63 -8.47 14.45
C SER A 124 20.22 -9.77 13.89
N LYS A 125 20.44 -10.79 14.74
CA LYS A 125 20.90 -12.11 14.27
C LYS A 125 19.92 -12.71 13.25
N LYS A 126 18.63 -12.68 13.56
CA LYS A 126 17.59 -13.20 12.67
C LYS A 126 17.48 -12.39 11.36
N ALA A 127 17.56 -11.07 11.46
CA ALA A 127 17.59 -10.18 10.29
C ALA A 127 18.79 -10.48 9.37
N GLN A 128 19.95 -10.81 9.94
CA GLN A 128 21.12 -11.22 9.19
C GLN A 128 20.89 -12.56 8.46
N GLU A 129 20.34 -13.57 9.17
CA GLU A 129 19.98 -14.86 8.55
C GLU A 129 19.01 -14.66 7.37
N PHE A 130 17.98 -13.84 7.56
CA PHE A 130 17.00 -13.54 6.50
C PHE A 130 17.62 -12.76 5.34
N SER A 131 18.55 -11.83 5.63
CA SER A 131 19.25 -11.08 4.59
C SER A 131 20.14 -11.98 3.74
N GLN A 132 20.86 -12.92 4.37
CA GLN A 132 21.66 -13.93 3.66
C GLN A 132 20.76 -14.81 2.81
N TRP A 133 19.70 -15.39 3.38
CA TRP A 133 18.75 -16.21 2.65
C TRP A 133 18.12 -15.46 1.47
N ALA A 134 17.71 -14.21 1.67
CA ALA A 134 17.15 -13.39 0.59
C ALA A 134 18.16 -13.11 -0.53
N SER A 135 19.44 -12.95 -0.20
CA SER A 135 20.50 -12.67 -1.18
C SER A 135 20.76 -13.84 -2.14
N GLU A 136 20.40 -15.06 -1.75
CA GLU A 136 20.52 -16.26 -2.59
C GLU A 136 19.37 -16.42 -3.59
N LYS A 137 18.27 -15.68 -3.42
CA LYS A 137 17.12 -15.76 -4.33
C LYS A 137 17.43 -15.08 -5.65
N GLN A 138 17.12 -15.79 -6.73
CA GLN A 138 17.29 -15.27 -8.09
C GLN A 138 15.95 -14.80 -8.65
N ARG A 139 16.02 -13.84 -9.57
CA ARG A 139 14.86 -13.44 -10.35
C ARG A 139 14.58 -14.47 -11.43
N GLU A 140 13.32 -14.72 -11.68
CA GLU A 140 12.83 -15.61 -12.73
C GLU A 140 11.96 -14.83 -13.70
N GLU A 141 11.81 -15.33 -14.90
CA GLU A 141 10.88 -14.78 -15.87
C GLU A 141 9.44 -15.04 -15.41
N CYS A 142 8.66 -13.96 -15.35
CA CYS A 142 7.27 -13.96 -14.91
C CYS A 142 6.40 -13.23 -15.94
N PRO A 143 5.17 -13.68 -16.20
CA PRO A 143 4.29 -12.98 -17.12
C PRO A 143 3.85 -11.63 -16.53
N LEU A 144 3.52 -10.67 -17.39
CA LEU A 144 3.03 -9.37 -16.94
C LEU A 144 1.73 -9.44 -16.15
N SER A 145 0.95 -10.51 -16.31
CA SER A 145 -0.26 -10.78 -15.51
C SER A 145 0.00 -10.95 -14.01
N ASP A 146 1.25 -11.22 -13.62
CA ASP A 146 1.63 -11.29 -12.20
C ASP A 146 2.00 -9.93 -11.61
N LEU A 147 2.05 -8.89 -12.44
CA LEU A 147 2.44 -7.54 -12.03
C LEU A 147 1.24 -6.76 -11.49
N TRP A 148 1.43 -6.13 -10.34
CA TRP A 148 0.49 -5.21 -9.72
C TRP A 148 1.05 -3.80 -9.72
N ILE A 149 0.30 -2.85 -10.24
CA ILE A 149 0.64 -1.44 -10.28
C ILE A 149 -0.47 -0.63 -9.60
N SER A 150 -0.11 0.08 -8.55
CA SER A 150 -0.97 1.06 -7.90
C SER A 150 -0.51 2.46 -8.29
N VAL A 151 -1.46 3.32 -8.62
CA VAL A 151 -1.20 4.73 -8.94
C VAL A 151 -1.92 5.64 -7.96
N LYS A 152 -1.24 6.70 -7.55
CA LYS A 152 -1.71 7.70 -6.60
C LYS A 152 -1.13 9.05 -6.97
N CYS A 153 -1.90 10.15 -6.80
CA CYS A 153 -1.33 11.50 -6.86
C CYS A 153 -0.35 11.75 -5.71
N GLY A 154 0.66 12.56 -5.99
CA GLY A 154 1.42 13.22 -4.95
C GLY A 154 0.85 14.61 -4.67
N GLU A 155 1.68 15.64 -4.71
CA GLU A 155 1.26 17.05 -4.69
C GLU A 155 0.78 17.43 -6.10
N SER A 156 -0.53 17.67 -6.24
CA SER A 156 -1.13 17.94 -7.55
C SER A 156 -1.08 19.43 -7.91
N ASP A 157 -0.86 19.70 -9.19
CA ASP A 157 -0.96 21.03 -9.80
C ASP A 157 -1.70 20.93 -11.15
N THR A 158 -1.81 22.02 -11.88
CA THR A 158 -2.44 22.03 -13.21
C THR A 158 -1.80 21.05 -14.18
N THR A 159 -0.46 20.84 -14.11
CA THR A 159 0.23 19.90 -15.01
C THR A 159 -0.10 18.44 -14.70
N SER A 160 -0.53 18.15 -13.47
CA SER A 160 -0.97 16.80 -13.09
C SER A 160 -2.17 16.36 -13.91
N GLY A 161 -3.20 17.20 -14.03
CA GLY A 161 -4.40 16.90 -14.81
C GLY A 161 -4.18 16.98 -16.34
N MET A 162 -3.32 17.89 -16.79
CA MET A 162 -3.09 18.13 -18.21
C MET A 162 -2.07 17.19 -18.84
N ALA A 163 -1.10 16.70 -18.10
CA ALA A 163 0.01 15.91 -18.63
C ALA A 163 0.28 14.61 -17.87
N ALA A 164 0.58 14.67 -16.58
CA ALA A 164 1.04 13.50 -15.82
C ALA A 164 -0.05 12.41 -15.72
N ASN A 165 -1.26 12.77 -15.31
CA ASN A 165 -2.35 11.80 -15.16
C ASN A 165 -2.82 11.22 -16.52
N PRO A 166 -2.97 12.00 -17.61
CA PRO A 166 -3.21 11.43 -18.95
C PRO A 166 -2.10 10.49 -19.43
N ALA A 167 -0.83 10.79 -19.14
CA ALA A 167 0.28 9.90 -19.48
C ALA A 167 0.20 8.58 -18.70
N VAL A 168 -0.15 8.63 -17.41
CA VAL A 168 -0.43 7.43 -16.59
C VAL A 168 -1.62 6.67 -17.16
N GLY A 169 -2.71 7.35 -17.52
CA GLY A 169 -3.88 6.72 -18.14
C GLY A 169 -3.53 6.01 -19.45
N ASN A 170 -2.68 6.61 -20.28
CA ASN A 170 -2.19 5.95 -21.50
C ASN A 170 -1.33 4.70 -21.18
N LEU A 171 -0.54 4.73 -20.10
CA LEU A 171 0.16 3.55 -19.62
C LEU A 171 -0.83 2.45 -19.20
N MET A 172 -1.86 2.79 -18.43
CA MET A 172 -2.90 1.85 -18.01
C MET A 172 -3.58 1.19 -19.21
N ASP A 173 -3.94 1.99 -20.22
CA ASP A 173 -4.56 1.50 -21.46
C ASP A 173 -3.67 0.50 -22.22
N LYS A 174 -2.36 0.60 -22.08
CA LYS A 174 -1.40 -0.32 -22.71
C LYS A 174 -1.16 -1.59 -21.91
N LEU A 175 -1.24 -1.51 -20.58
CA LEU A 175 -0.91 -2.61 -19.68
C LEU A 175 -2.10 -3.53 -19.38
N GLU A 176 -3.32 -2.98 -19.32
CA GLU A 176 -4.51 -3.78 -19.01
C GLU A 176 -4.71 -4.95 -19.99
N PRO A 177 -4.56 -4.79 -21.33
CA PRO A 177 -4.70 -5.91 -22.27
C PRO A 177 -3.62 -7.01 -22.11
N LEU A 178 -2.56 -6.73 -21.36
CA LEU A 178 -1.50 -7.68 -21.03
C LEU A 178 -1.75 -8.41 -19.70
N GLY A 179 -2.92 -8.17 -19.08
CA GLY A 179 -3.34 -8.83 -17.83
C GLY A 179 -2.74 -8.22 -16.57
N VAL A 180 -2.04 -7.07 -16.65
CA VAL A 180 -1.50 -6.39 -15.47
C VAL A 180 -2.63 -5.97 -14.54
N HIS A 181 -2.49 -6.26 -13.24
CA HIS A 181 -3.41 -5.78 -12.23
C HIS A 181 -3.14 -4.30 -11.94
N LEU A 182 -4.15 -3.47 -12.18
CA LEU A 182 -4.04 -2.03 -12.07
C LEU A 182 -5.02 -1.52 -11.02
N CYS A 183 -4.56 -0.71 -10.07
CA CYS A 183 -5.43 -0.05 -9.11
C CYS A 183 -5.07 1.42 -8.92
N PHE A 184 -6.05 2.23 -8.56
CA PHE A 184 -5.84 3.60 -8.15
C PHE A 184 -6.59 3.90 -6.84
N GLY A 185 -5.98 4.68 -5.96
CA GLY A 185 -6.46 4.90 -4.62
C GLY A 185 -6.73 6.37 -4.33
N GLU A 186 -7.79 6.92 -4.91
CA GLU A 186 -8.10 8.35 -4.82
C GLU A 186 -9.57 8.64 -4.48
N THR A 187 -10.28 7.66 -3.92
CA THR A 187 -11.75 7.72 -3.79
C THR A 187 -12.24 8.97 -3.10
N SER A 188 -11.59 9.41 -2.03
CA SER A 188 -11.96 10.64 -1.30
C SER A 188 -11.79 11.91 -2.12
N GLU A 189 -10.77 11.97 -2.98
CA GLU A 189 -10.46 13.14 -3.81
C GLU A 189 -11.20 13.13 -5.15
N LEU A 190 -12.20 12.24 -5.31
CA LEU A 190 -13.10 12.21 -6.48
C LEU A 190 -14.43 12.94 -6.22
N THR A 191 -14.56 13.63 -5.10
CA THR A 191 -15.70 14.48 -4.77
C THR A 191 -15.92 15.53 -5.87
N GLY A 192 -17.15 15.64 -6.33
CA GLY A 192 -17.52 16.48 -7.49
C GLY A 192 -17.42 15.76 -8.84
N ALA A 193 -16.65 14.69 -8.96
CA ALA A 193 -16.58 13.83 -10.15
C ALA A 193 -17.11 12.39 -9.86
N GLU A 194 -17.57 12.09 -8.66
CA GLU A 194 -17.95 10.75 -8.22
C GLU A 194 -18.94 10.05 -9.16
N LYS A 195 -19.94 10.77 -9.66
CA LYS A 195 -20.95 10.21 -10.56
C LYS A 195 -20.37 9.82 -11.92
N VAL A 196 -19.48 10.66 -12.47
CA VAL A 196 -18.79 10.39 -13.74
C VAL A 196 -17.82 9.22 -13.56
N CYS A 197 -17.11 9.18 -12.43
CA CYS A 197 -16.24 8.07 -12.10
C CYS A 197 -17.02 6.75 -11.98
N ALA A 198 -18.16 6.75 -11.29
CA ALA A 198 -19.01 5.57 -11.14
C ALA A 198 -19.43 4.97 -12.47
N LEU A 199 -19.78 5.81 -13.47
CA LEU A 199 -20.16 5.35 -14.81
C LEU A 199 -19.05 4.59 -15.55
N ARG A 200 -17.80 4.67 -15.08
CA ARG A 200 -16.67 3.89 -15.60
C ARG A 200 -16.58 2.49 -14.99
N GLY A 201 -17.46 2.12 -14.08
CA GLY A 201 -17.58 0.73 -13.61
C GLY A 201 -18.05 -0.20 -14.73
N ALA A 202 -17.40 -1.37 -14.85
CA ALA A 202 -17.70 -2.35 -15.89
C ALA A 202 -19.08 -2.99 -15.72
N THR A 203 -19.56 -3.06 -14.49
CA THR A 203 -20.87 -3.61 -14.10
C THR A 203 -21.64 -2.62 -13.22
N GLN A 204 -22.96 -2.80 -13.15
CA GLN A 204 -23.77 -2.01 -12.23
C GLN A 204 -23.39 -2.25 -10.75
N GLU A 205 -22.89 -3.43 -10.43
CA GLU A 205 -22.39 -3.76 -9.09
C GLU A 205 -21.15 -2.95 -8.75
N ALA A 206 -20.16 -2.92 -9.64
CA ALA A 206 -18.95 -2.10 -9.46
C ALA A 206 -19.30 -0.61 -9.32
N GLN A 207 -20.27 -0.11 -10.12
CA GLN A 207 -20.74 1.27 -10.04
C GLN A 207 -21.38 1.57 -8.67
N LYS A 208 -22.25 0.68 -8.19
CA LYS A 208 -22.91 0.82 -6.87
C LYS A 208 -21.87 0.72 -5.74
N LYS A 209 -20.92 -0.21 -5.81
CA LYS A 209 -19.87 -0.37 -4.81
C LYS A 209 -18.99 0.88 -4.74
N PHE A 210 -18.66 1.47 -5.90
CA PHE A 210 -17.93 2.73 -5.97
C PHE A 210 -18.69 3.87 -5.27
N MET A 211 -19.96 4.07 -5.62
CA MET A 211 -20.78 5.12 -5.00
C MET A 211 -20.95 4.91 -3.51
N LYS A 212 -21.10 3.65 -3.08
CA LYS A 212 -21.17 3.33 -1.65
C LYS A 212 -19.86 3.68 -0.93
N THR A 213 -18.72 3.27 -1.45
CA THR A 213 -17.41 3.55 -0.86
C THR A 213 -17.15 5.05 -0.75
N TRP A 214 -17.50 5.82 -1.80
CA TRP A 214 -17.40 7.27 -1.78
C TRP A 214 -18.38 7.88 -0.74
N SER A 215 -19.63 7.43 -0.70
CA SER A 215 -20.64 7.93 0.25
C SER A 215 -20.26 7.63 1.70
N ASP A 216 -19.82 6.40 1.99
CA ASP A 216 -19.39 5.99 3.33
C ASP A 216 -18.24 6.90 3.84
N TYR A 217 -17.30 7.25 2.96
CA TYR A 217 -16.19 8.15 3.32
C TYR A 217 -16.66 9.59 3.49
N ASN A 218 -17.54 10.08 2.62
CA ASN A 218 -18.11 11.41 2.71
C ASN A 218 -18.97 11.57 3.99
N ASP A 219 -19.78 10.55 4.31
CA ASP A 219 -20.59 10.52 5.54
C ASP A 219 -19.69 10.51 6.79
N PHE A 220 -18.55 9.79 6.74
CA PHE A 220 -17.54 9.82 7.81
C PHE A 220 -16.98 11.24 7.99
N ILE A 221 -16.57 11.91 6.90
CA ILE A 221 -16.05 13.29 6.97
C ILE A 221 -17.09 14.23 7.57
N LEU A 222 -18.33 14.20 7.09
CA LEU A 222 -19.39 15.08 7.58
C LEU A 222 -19.73 14.83 9.05
N LYS A 223 -19.60 13.59 9.51
CA LYS A 223 -19.83 13.23 10.91
C LYS A 223 -18.70 13.70 11.84
N GLU A 224 -17.46 13.58 11.43
CA GLU A 224 -16.28 13.84 12.26
C GLU A 224 -15.69 15.24 12.03
N ALA A 225 -15.95 15.85 10.89
CA ALA A 225 -15.54 17.20 10.56
C ALA A 225 -16.72 18.17 10.51
N THR A 226 -16.45 19.44 10.66
CA THR A 226 -17.47 20.48 10.53
C THR A 226 -17.81 20.81 9.09
N ASN A 227 -16.93 20.47 8.15
CA ASN A 227 -16.98 20.86 6.74
C ASN A 227 -16.79 19.65 5.84
N ASP A 228 -17.26 19.76 4.61
CA ASP A 228 -16.97 18.77 3.57
C ASP A 228 -15.54 18.85 3.04
N LEU A 229 -15.16 17.91 2.18
CA LEU A 229 -13.79 17.84 1.65
C LEU A 229 -13.41 19.05 0.79
N SER A 230 -14.37 19.78 0.22
CA SER A 230 -14.13 20.93 -0.66
C SER A 230 -13.45 22.11 0.06
N GLU A 231 -13.53 22.17 1.38
CA GLU A 231 -12.84 23.19 2.16
C GLU A 231 -11.36 22.87 2.44
N SER A 232 -10.98 21.61 2.38
CA SER A 232 -9.59 21.17 2.61
C SER A 232 -8.85 20.79 1.33
N GLN A 233 -9.56 20.65 0.22
CA GLN A 233 -9.01 20.29 -1.08
C GLN A 233 -9.61 21.18 -2.19
N PRO A 234 -8.80 21.72 -3.09
CA PRO A 234 -7.32 21.64 -3.19
C PRO A 234 -6.60 22.30 -2.00
N THR A 235 -5.40 21.80 -1.67
CA THR A 235 -4.55 22.44 -0.67
C THR A 235 -4.04 23.81 -1.15
N ALA A 236 -3.49 24.63 -0.24
CA ALA A 236 -2.86 25.89 -0.62
C ALA A 236 -1.73 25.70 -1.65
N GLY A 237 -0.97 24.59 -1.56
CA GLY A 237 0.06 24.25 -2.54
C GLY A 237 -0.53 23.90 -3.91
N ASN A 238 -1.63 23.15 -3.94
CA ASN A 238 -2.34 22.84 -5.19
C ASN A 238 -2.86 24.13 -5.88
N ILE A 239 -3.42 25.07 -5.10
CA ILE A 239 -3.93 26.35 -5.60
C ILE A 239 -2.77 27.20 -6.13
N ALA A 240 -1.65 27.27 -5.41
CA ALA A 240 -0.44 27.96 -5.88
C ALA A 240 0.10 27.36 -7.18
N GLY A 241 -0.09 26.04 -7.40
CA GLY A 241 0.21 25.32 -8.63
C GLY A 241 -0.85 25.46 -9.74
N GLY A 242 -1.90 26.28 -9.52
CA GLY A 242 -2.90 26.67 -10.51
C GLY A 242 -4.21 25.89 -10.48
N LEU A 243 -4.43 24.99 -9.52
CA LEU A 243 -5.73 24.33 -9.32
C LEU A 243 -6.72 25.30 -8.67
N THR A 244 -8.00 25.16 -9.00
CA THR A 244 -9.06 26.10 -8.54
C THR A 244 -10.06 25.44 -7.60
N THR A 245 -10.58 24.26 -7.93
CA THR A 245 -11.64 23.58 -7.18
C THR A 245 -11.36 22.10 -6.99
N ILE A 246 -12.11 21.46 -6.06
CA ILE A 246 -12.04 20.01 -5.86
C ILE A 246 -12.50 19.24 -7.10
N GLU A 247 -13.48 19.75 -7.85
CA GLU A 247 -13.96 19.14 -9.09
C GLU A 247 -12.87 19.12 -10.14
N GLU A 248 -12.13 20.22 -10.32
CA GLU A 248 -11.00 20.27 -11.25
C GLU A 248 -9.94 19.24 -10.86
N LYS A 249 -9.59 19.17 -9.57
CA LYS A 249 -8.67 18.18 -9.04
C LYS A 249 -9.17 16.75 -9.28
N ALA A 250 -10.45 16.47 -9.00
CA ALA A 250 -11.09 15.17 -9.18
C ALA A 250 -11.09 14.72 -10.65
N PHE A 251 -11.47 15.58 -11.58
CA PHE A 251 -11.44 15.29 -13.00
C PHE A 251 -10.01 15.05 -13.51
N GLY A 252 -9.04 15.81 -13.03
CA GLY A 252 -7.63 15.61 -13.32
C GLY A 252 -7.12 14.26 -12.79
N ASN A 253 -7.48 13.91 -11.56
CA ASN A 253 -7.13 12.63 -10.94
C ASN A 253 -7.69 11.45 -11.72
N PHE A 254 -8.92 11.55 -12.17
CA PHE A 254 -9.61 10.48 -12.87
C PHE A 254 -8.97 10.12 -14.23
N GLN A 255 -8.19 11.01 -14.83
CA GLN A 255 -7.47 10.72 -16.07
C GLN A 255 -6.47 9.56 -15.94
N LYS A 256 -6.02 9.24 -14.72
CA LYS A 256 -5.08 8.12 -14.46
C LYS A 256 -5.60 6.75 -14.85
N ILE A 257 -6.92 6.54 -14.88
CA ILE A 257 -7.49 5.24 -15.27
C ILE A 257 -7.55 5.04 -16.79
N GLY A 258 -7.13 6.02 -17.57
CA GLY A 258 -7.16 5.97 -19.04
C GLY A 258 -8.58 5.85 -19.58
N SER A 259 -8.75 5.08 -20.65
CA SER A 259 -10.03 4.80 -21.27
C SER A 259 -10.76 3.57 -20.71
N ARG A 260 -10.15 2.86 -19.78
CA ARG A 260 -10.62 1.56 -19.27
C ARG A 260 -11.76 1.70 -18.27
N LYS A 261 -12.44 0.58 -18.04
CA LYS A 261 -13.47 0.45 -17.00
C LYS A 261 -12.85 -0.29 -15.81
N PHE A 262 -13.13 0.17 -14.59
CA PHE A 262 -12.76 -0.60 -13.41
C PHE A 262 -13.75 -1.76 -13.20
N ILE A 263 -13.22 -2.89 -12.76
CA ILE A 263 -14.01 -4.14 -12.61
C ILE A 263 -14.55 -4.30 -11.19
N ASP A 264 -13.86 -3.73 -10.20
CA ASP A 264 -14.26 -3.77 -8.80
C ASP A 264 -13.74 -2.56 -8.03
N VAL A 265 -14.20 -2.40 -6.80
CA VAL A 265 -13.77 -1.40 -5.83
C VAL A 265 -13.45 -2.13 -4.53
N LEU A 266 -12.18 -2.10 -4.13
CA LEU A 266 -11.75 -2.77 -2.91
C LEU A 266 -12.02 -1.88 -1.69
N THR A 267 -12.51 -2.48 -0.62
CA THR A 267 -12.54 -1.89 0.71
C THR A 267 -11.19 -2.12 1.41
N PRO A 268 -10.87 -1.36 2.48
CA PRO A 268 -9.64 -1.60 3.23
C PRO A 268 -9.49 -3.06 3.65
N ALA A 269 -8.30 -3.63 3.41
CA ALA A 269 -7.93 -5.03 3.68
C ALA A 269 -8.68 -6.12 2.85
N GLU A 270 -9.48 -5.74 1.87
CA GLU A 270 -10.04 -6.67 0.89
C GLU A 270 -8.95 -7.05 -0.13
N GLU A 271 -8.78 -8.38 -0.44
CA GLU A 271 -7.79 -8.93 -1.39
C GLU A 271 -8.42 -9.35 -2.71
#